data_61bdded593acde8910b0bc9eacf4f298
#
_entry.id   61bdded593acde8910b0bc9eacf4f298
#
_cell.length_a   1.000
_cell.length_b   1.000
_cell.length_c   1.000
_cell.angle_alpha   90.00
_cell.angle_beta   90.00
_cell.angle_gamma   90.00
#
_symmetry.space_group_name_H-M   'P 1'
#
loop_
_entity.id
_entity.type
_entity.pdbx_description
1 polymer ?
#
loop_
_entity_poly.entity_id
_entity_poly.type
_entity_poly.pdbx_seq_one_letter_code
_entity_poly.pdbx_strand_id
1 'polypeptide(L)'
;MSYKKTDALMRHLRDSGISIQGPKQKRQLINTGYFHGYKGYRFFGNAHRRLPFTSYDEVYATIQYDSDLKALLYGKMMFIETAVKNIALESILVNANSESIQDMYDKVVSGYNNAPASATIEQKRKLQQNKLNLQNSIQSSLAYAYKKNNPKITHFYNNIGYSDVPVWALFEIMTMGDLGYLLSCLTYDVRDDISKRLFLNVSCDTDRQLIYKYIYTLKDLRNAIAHNAVVFD
;
A
#
# COMPACT_ATOMS: atom_id res chain seq x y z
N MET A 1 -13.14 5.51 -32.80
CA MET A 1 -11.68 5.82 -32.92
C MET A 1 -11.00 4.67 -33.66
N SER A 2 -10.28 4.94 -34.77
CA SER A 2 -9.57 3.87 -35.46
C SER A 2 -8.27 3.54 -34.72
N TYR A 3 -7.92 2.25 -34.64
CA TYR A 3 -6.66 1.76 -34.12
C TYR A 3 -5.48 2.35 -34.91
N LYS A 4 -4.52 2.96 -34.21
CA LYS A 4 -3.30 3.49 -34.85
C LYS A 4 -2.18 2.48 -34.74
N LYS A 5 -1.64 1.99 -35.86
CA LYS A 5 -0.41 1.19 -35.91
C LYS A 5 0.80 2.03 -35.46
N THR A 6 1.89 1.41 -35.09
CA THR A 6 3.11 2.07 -34.56
C THR A 6 3.62 3.20 -35.44
N ASP A 7 3.64 3.02 -36.77
CA ASP A 7 4.09 4.08 -37.71
C ASP A 7 3.14 5.31 -37.72
N ALA A 8 1.85 5.10 -37.47
CA ALA A 8 0.89 6.19 -37.32
C ALA A 8 1.05 6.88 -35.95
N LEU A 9 1.44 6.15 -34.92
CA LEU A 9 1.79 6.73 -33.61
C LEU A 9 3.08 7.55 -33.69
N MET A 10 4.10 7.07 -34.40
CA MET A 10 5.34 7.84 -34.64
C MET A 10 5.06 9.15 -35.42
N ARG A 11 4.18 9.11 -36.43
CA ARG A 11 3.77 10.34 -37.12
C ARG A 11 3.05 11.28 -36.16
N HIS A 12 2.12 10.78 -35.40
CA HIS A 12 1.39 11.58 -34.40
C HIS A 12 2.31 12.20 -33.33
N LEU A 13 3.37 11.52 -32.92
CA LEU A 13 4.37 12.08 -32.00
C LEU A 13 5.13 13.24 -32.67
N ARG A 14 5.55 13.10 -33.93
CA ARG A 14 6.18 14.19 -34.70
C ARG A 14 5.25 15.39 -34.85
N ASP A 15 3.99 15.16 -35.19
CA ASP A 15 2.98 16.23 -35.29
C ASP A 15 2.76 16.93 -33.93
N SER A 16 3.05 16.25 -32.83
CA SER A 16 3.00 16.79 -31.45
C SER A 16 4.31 17.42 -30.97
N GLY A 17 5.29 17.60 -31.87
CA GLY A 17 6.58 18.23 -31.59
C GLY A 17 7.62 17.32 -30.94
N ILE A 18 7.44 15.98 -30.99
CA ILE A 18 8.40 15.00 -30.50
C ILE A 18 9.18 14.39 -31.66
N SER A 19 10.45 14.65 -31.73
CA SER A 19 11.34 14.03 -32.72
C SER A 19 11.45 12.53 -32.44
N ILE A 20 11.03 11.70 -33.39
CA ILE A 20 11.09 10.23 -33.33
C ILE A 20 11.33 9.67 -34.73
N GLN A 21 12.38 8.81 -34.88
CA GLN A 21 12.75 8.24 -36.18
C GLN A 21 13.51 6.91 -36.03
N GLY A 22 13.57 6.18 -37.14
CA GLY A 22 14.35 4.96 -37.25
C GLY A 22 13.80 3.75 -36.51
N PRO A 23 14.37 2.57 -36.77
CA PRO A 23 13.88 1.30 -36.24
C PRO A 23 14.12 1.14 -34.74
N LYS A 24 15.19 1.77 -34.20
CA LYS A 24 15.50 1.73 -32.77
C LYS A 24 14.39 2.38 -31.94
N GLN A 25 14.03 3.62 -32.24
CA GLN A 25 12.99 4.34 -31.50
C GLN A 25 11.59 3.75 -31.74
N LYS A 26 11.34 3.21 -32.94
CA LYS A 26 10.13 2.42 -33.21
C LYS A 26 10.01 1.22 -32.27
N ARG A 27 11.11 0.48 -32.08
CA ARG A 27 11.17 -0.66 -31.15
C ARG A 27 10.97 -0.23 -29.70
N GLN A 28 11.60 0.85 -29.30
CA GLN A 28 11.44 1.44 -27.95
C GLN A 28 9.98 1.82 -27.71
N LEU A 29 9.31 2.49 -28.67
CA LEU A 29 7.90 2.86 -28.57
C LEU A 29 6.99 1.63 -28.46
N ILE A 30 7.29 0.55 -29.17
CA ILE A 30 6.54 -0.72 -29.07
C ILE A 30 6.70 -1.31 -27.65
N ASN A 31 7.91 -1.35 -27.13
CA ASN A 31 8.23 -1.98 -25.85
C ASN A 31 7.67 -1.21 -24.66
N THR A 32 7.71 0.12 -24.69
CA THR A 32 7.23 0.98 -23.61
C THR A 32 5.75 1.35 -23.74
N GLY A 33 5.21 1.29 -24.95
CA GLY A 33 3.85 1.66 -25.26
C GLY A 33 3.60 3.16 -25.35
N TYR A 34 2.58 3.54 -26.11
CA TYR A 34 2.20 4.94 -26.27
C TYR A 34 1.53 5.52 -25.01
N PHE A 35 0.63 4.75 -24.39
CA PHE A 35 -0.12 5.22 -23.23
C PHE A 35 0.69 5.13 -21.93
N HIS A 36 1.28 3.98 -21.63
CA HIS A 36 2.10 3.81 -20.43
C HIS A 36 3.43 4.56 -20.52
N GLY A 37 4.13 4.44 -21.66
CA GLY A 37 5.39 5.12 -21.88
C GLY A 37 5.21 6.61 -22.12
N TYR A 38 4.91 7.01 -23.38
CA TYR A 38 4.90 8.42 -23.75
C TYR A 38 3.90 9.27 -22.97
N LYS A 39 2.60 8.87 -22.95
CA LYS A 39 1.59 9.67 -22.25
C LYS A 39 1.75 9.63 -20.74
N GLY A 40 2.07 8.47 -20.17
CA GLY A 40 2.26 8.32 -18.75
C GLY A 40 3.35 9.24 -18.18
N TYR A 41 4.47 9.37 -18.91
CA TYR A 41 5.58 10.21 -18.47
C TYR A 41 5.47 11.67 -18.92
N ARG A 42 4.85 11.95 -20.06
CA ARG A 42 4.69 13.35 -20.53
C ARG A 42 3.64 14.13 -19.75
N PHE A 43 2.54 13.50 -19.38
CA PHE A 43 1.38 14.15 -18.73
C PHE A 43 1.27 13.73 -17.25
N PHE A 44 2.36 13.59 -16.62
CA PHE A 44 2.53 13.16 -15.28
C PHE A 44 1.77 14.07 -14.28
N GLY A 45 0.98 13.46 -13.40
CA GLY A 45 0.22 14.12 -12.34
C GLY A 45 -0.93 15.03 -12.77
N ASN A 46 -0.81 15.74 -13.91
CA ASN A 46 -1.84 16.67 -14.37
C ASN A 46 -1.75 16.91 -15.89
N ALA A 47 -2.88 16.90 -16.60
CA ALA A 47 -2.94 17.16 -18.03
C ALA A 47 -2.37 18.55 -18.44
N HIS A 48 -2.30 19.50 -17.52
CA HIS A 48 -1.74 20.84 -17.73
C HIS A 48 -0.23 20.94 -17.42
N ARG A 49 0.33 19.98 -16.71
CA ARG A 49 1.76 19.90 -16.38
C ARG A 49 2.42 18.81 -17.21
N ARG A 50 2.76 19.12 -18.45
CA ARG A 50 3.50 18.19 -19.30
C ARG A 50 5.00 18.45 -19.22
N LEU A 51 5.80 17.41 -19.16
CA LEU A 51 7.24 17.53 -19.29
C LEU A 51 7.60 18.05 -20.70
N PRO A 52 8.57 18.95 -20.82
CA PRO A 52 8.89 19.66 -22.06
C PRO A 52 9.77 18.80 -23.00
N PHE A 53 9.39 17.55 -23.23
CA PHE A 53 10.13 16.68 -24.16
C PHE A 53 10.10 17.22 -25.58
N THR A 54 11.24 17.16 -26.24
CA THR A 54 11.45 17.52 -27.64
C THR A 54 11.79 16.30 -28.51
N SER A 55 12.29 15.24 -27.87
CA SER A 55 12.68 13.99 -28.53
C SER A 55 12.15 12.75 -27.82
N TYR A 56 12.05 11.65 -28.55
CA TYR A 56 11.68 10.37 -27.95
C TYR A 56 12.83 9.76 -27.12
N ASP A 57 14.06 10.14 -27.37
CA ASP A 57 15.20 9.71 -26.55
C ASP A 57 15.11 10.29 -25.11
N GLU A 58 14.62 11.52 -24.94
CA GLU A 58 14.33 12.10 -23.61
C GLU A 58 13.23 11.34 -22.89
N VAL A 59 12.15 11.02 -23.60
CA VAL A 59 11.06 10.19 -23.05
C VAL A 59 11.59 8.83 -22.61
N TYR A 60 12.38 8.18 -23.45
CA TYR A 60 12.93 6.86 -23.16
C TYR A 60 13.94 6.90 -22.00
N ALA A 61 14.80 7.92 -21.94
CA ALA A 61 15.70 8.11 -20.81
C ALA A 61 14.97 8.30 -19.49
N THR A 62 13.87 9.05 -19.49
CA THR A 62 13.01 9.22 -18.32
C THR A 62 12.37 7.91 -17.88
N ILE A 63 11.89 7.10 -18.83
CA ILE A 63 11.34 5.77 -18.54
C ILE A 63 12.41 4.84 -17.92
N GLN A 64 13.65 4.88 -18.45
CA GLN A 64 14.76 4.09 -17.91
C GLN A 64 15.11 4.52 -16.48
N TYR A 65 15.24 5.82 -16.25
CA TYR A 65 15.48 6.38 -14.91
C TYR A 65 14.44 5.91 -13.90
N ASP A 66 13.15 5.97 -14.24
CA ASP A 66 12.06 5.52 -13.38
C ASP A 66 12.11 4.02 -13.13
N SER A 67 12.46 3.23 -14.17
CA SER A 67 12.63 1.78 -14.05
C SER A 67 13.78 1.42 -13.10
N ASP A 68 14.91 2.11 -13.21
CA ASP A 68 16.08 1.90 -12.35
C ASP A 68 15.77 2.30 -10.89
N LEU A 69 15.05 3.41 -10.71
CA LEU A 69 14.57 3.85 -9.39
C LEU A 69 13.63 2.82 -8.76
N LYS A 70 12.67 2.26 -9.52
CA LYS A 70 11.78 1.17 -9.07
C LYS A 70 12.57 -0.06 -8.67
N ALA A 71 13.55 -0.47 -9.48
CA ALA A 71 14.40 -1.62 -9.17
C ALA A 71 15.18 -1.42 -7.86
N LEU A 72 15.72 -0.21 -7.64
CA LEU A 72 16.41 0.16 -6.40
C LEU A 72 15.49 0.11 -5.17
N LEU A 73 14.26 0.58 -5.31
CA LEU A 73 13.30 0.71 -4.20
C LEU A 73 12.62 -0.61 -3.86
N TYR A 74 12.38 -1.48 -4.84
CA TYR A 74 11.54 -2.67 -4.67
C TYR A 74 11.97 -3.58 -3.51
N GLY A 75 13.24 -3.96 -3.45
CA GLY A 75 13.75 -4.82 -2.38
C GLY A 75 13.66 -4.18 -0.99
N LYS A 76 13.89 -2.87 -0.92
CA LYS A 76 13.77 -2.10 0.33
C LYS A 76 12.31 -2.02 0.80
N MET A 77 11.38 -1.83 -0.13
CA MET A 77 9.94 -1.80 0.16
C MET A 77 9.44 -3.14 0.72
N MET A 78 9.85 -4.26 0.12
CA MET A 78 9.49 -5.60 0.61
C MET A 78 10.04 -5.85 2.02
N PHE A 79 11.28 -5.44 2.27
CA PHE A 79 11.88 -5.55 3.60
C PHE A 79 11.13 -4.72 4.65
N ILE A 80 10.81 -3.45 4.34
CA ILE A 80 10.08 -2.55 5.24
C ILE A 80 8.67 -3.11 5.52
N GLU A 81 7.95 -3.57 4.50
CA GLU A 81 6.63 -4.19 4.68
C GLU A 81 6.68 -5.35 5.67
N THR A 82 7.65 -6.26 5.50
CA THR A 82 7.81 -7.41 6.38
C THR A 82 8.21 -6.99 7.80
N ALA A 83 9.17 -6.08 7.94
CA ALA A 83 9.65 -5.63 9.24
C ALA A 83 8.55 -4.92 10.05
N VAL A 84 7.78 -4.04 9.40
CA VAL A 84 6.68 -3.32 10.08
C VAL A 84 5.57 -4.28 10.48
N LYS A 85 5.21 -5.26 9.61
CA LYS A 85 4.23 -6.30 9.96
C LYS A 85 4.66 -7.07 11.20
N ASN A 86 5.90 -7.53 11.26
CA ASN A 86 6.40 -8.32 12.40
C ASN A 86 6.45 -7.50 13.69
N ILE A 87 6.91 -6.24 13.63
CA ILE A 87 6.95 -5.35 14.80
C ILE A 87 5.54 -5.05 15.30
N ALA A 88 4.60 -4.77 14.39
CA ALA A 88 3.20 -4.52 14.74
C ALA A 88 2.54 -5.77 15.34
N LEU A 89 2.79 -6.95 14.77
CA LEU A 89 2.29 -8.22 15.28
C LEU A 89 2.78 -8.48 16.70
N GLU A 90 4.09 -8.37 16.93
CA GLU A 90 4.69 -8.56 18.26
C GLU A 90 4.09 -7.61 19.28
N SER A 91 3.98 -6.32 18.94
CA SER A 91 3.37 -5.32 19.83
C SER A 91 1.92 -5.65 20.16
N ILE A 92 1.13 -6.07 19.17
CA ILE A 92 -0.27 -6.46 19.35
C ILE A 92 -0.37 -7.68 20.27
N LEU A 93 0.41 -8.74 20.02
CA LEU A 93 0.37 -9.97 20.81
C LEU A 93 0.76 -9.71 22.27
N VAL A 94 1.81 -8.92 22.50
CA VAL A 94 2.26 -8.56 23.85
C VAL A 94 1.20 -7.75 24.60
N ASN A 95 0.62 -6.73 23.98
CA ASN A 95 -0.37 -5.88 24.63
C ASN A 95 -1.74 -6.58 24.80
N ALA A 96 -2.12 -7.46 23.88
CA ALA A 96 -3.32 -8.28 24.03
C ALA A 96 -3.12 -9.42 25.04
N ASN A 97 -1.88 -9.85 25.26
CA ASN A 97 -1.52 -11.08 25.97
C ASN A 97 -2.33 -12.29 25.49
N SER A 98 -2.46 -12.42 24.17
CA SER A 98 -3.28 -13.44 23.51
C SER A 98 -3.01 -13.48 22.00
N GLU A 99 -3.21 -14.65 21.38
CA GLU A 99 -3.20 -14.85 19.94
C GLU A 99 -4.60 -14.72 19.30
N SER A 100 -5.66 -14.56 20.10
CA SER A 100 -7.03 -14.48 19.62
C SER A 100 -7.31 -13.15 18.93
N ILE A 101 -7.96 -13.21 17.75
CA ILE A 101 -8.48 -12.03 17.05
C ILE A 101 -9.51 -11.29 17.91
N GLN A 102 -10.34 -12.02 18.68
CA GLN A 102 -11.31 -11.39 19.56
C GLN A 102 -10.64 -10.60 20.68
N ASP A 103 -9.60 -11.17 21.32
CA ASP A 103 -8.82 -10.46 22.34
C ASP A 103 -8.10 -9.25 21.75
N MET A 104 -7.59 -9.34 20.53
CA MET A 104 -7.04 -8.18 19.80
C MET A 104 -8.09 -7.06 19.70
N TYR A 105 -9.31 -7.38 19.28
CA TYR A 105 -10.36 -6.37 19.19
C TYR A 105 -10.71 -5.77 20.56
N ASP A 106 -10.73 -6.54 21.60
CA ASP A 106 -11.23 -6.08 22.90
C ASP A 106 -10.19 -5.33 23.72
N LYS A 107 -8.91 -5.69 23.58
CA LYS A 107 -7.83 -5.13 24.39
C LYS A 107 -7.02 -4.04 23.71
N VAL A 108 -6.75 -4.18 22.39
CA VAL A 108 -5.80 -3.30 21.70
C VAL A 108 -6.40 -2.45 20.58
N VAL A 109 -7.63 -2.72 20.16
CA VAL A 109 -8.35 -1.86 19.19
C VAL A 109 -9.22 -0.87 19.93
N SER A 110 -9.11 0.42 19.56
CA SER A 110 -9.92 1.50 20.14
C SER A 110 -11.41 1.33 19.79
N GLY A 111 -12.25 1.49 20.79
CA GLY A 111 -13.70 1.42 20.64
C GLY A 111 -14.40 2.40 21.59
N TYR A 112 -15.71 2.27 21.75
CA TYR A 112 -16.49 3.17 22.60
C TYR A 112 -16.06 3.12 24.07
N ASN A 113 -15.86 1.90 24.61
CA ASN A 113 -15.63 1.69 26.05
C ASN A 113 -14.18 1.95 26.51
N ASN A 114 -13.21 1.83 25.58
CA ASN A 114 -11.78 2.08 25.87
C ASN A 114 -11.27 3.37 25.20
N ALA A 115 -12.18 4.27 24.83
CA ALA A 115 -11.82 5.58 24.32
C ALA A 115 -11.18 6.43 25.42
N PRO A 116 -10.28 7.40 25.09
CA PRO A 116 -9.73 8.33 26.05
C PRO A 116 -10.83 9.03 26.87
N ALA A 117 -10.55 9.26 28.16
CA ALA A 117 -11.53 9.90 29.06
C ALA A 117 -11.97 11.29 28.56
N SER A 118 -11.09 12.02 27.87
CA SER A 118 -11.36 13.33 27.26
C SER A 118 -12.19 13.27 25.97
N ALA A 119 -12.44 12.06 25.43
CA ALA A 119 -13.14 11.93 24.15
C ALA A 119 -14.63 12.27 24.28
N THR A 120 -15.13 13.08 23.34
CA THR A 120 -16.57 13.38 23.23
C THR A 120 -17.38 12.13 22.85
N ILE A 121 -18.70 12.17 23.06
CA ILE A 121 -19.59 11.06 22.65
C ILE A 121 -19.48 10.79 21.14
N GLU A 122 -19.35 11.83 20.33
CA GLU A 122 -19.19 11.70 18.88
C GLU A 122 -17.87 11.00 18.52
N GLN A 123 -16.77 11.38 19.16
CA GLN A 123 -15.47 10.72 19.00
C GLN A 123 -15.53 9.24 19.42
N LYS A 124 -16.19 8.92 20.55
CA LYS A 124 -16.39 7.52 20.98
C LYS A 124 -17.19 6.70 19.98
N ARG A 125 -18.27 7.28 19.43
CA ARG A 125 -19.05 6.65 18.37
C ARG A 125 -18.23 6.41 17.11
N LYS A 126 -17.39 7.35 16.70
CA LYS A 126 -16.49 7.20 15.55
C LYS A 126 -15.45 6.08 15.77
N LEU A 127 -14.86 6.00 16.95
CA LEU A 127 -13.94 4.89 17.30
C LEU A 127 -14.66 3.54 17.21
N GLN A 128 -15.88 3.44 17.75
CA GLN A 128 -16.66 2.20 17.65
C GLN A 128 -17.02 1.86 16.20
N GLN A 129 -17.37 2.85 15.38
CA GLN A 129 -17.64 2.63 13.96
C GLN A 129 -16.40 2.11 13.24
N ASN A 130 -15.22 2.69 13.52
CA ASN A 130 -13.94 2.22 12.95
C ASN A 130 -13.64 0.78 13.36
N LYS A 131 -13.85 0.42 14.65
CA LYS A 131 -13.70 -0.95 15.14
C LYS A 131 -14.60 -1.93 14.38
N LEU A 132 -15.89 -1.60 14.19
CA LEU A 132 -16.83 -2.43 13.43
C LEU A 132 -16.43 -2.57 11.95
N ASN A 133 -15.99 -1.50 11.33
CA ASN A 133 -15.49 -1.53 9.95
C ASN A 133 -14.23 -2.39 9.82
N LEU A 134 -13.32 -2.32 10.79
CA LEU A 134 -12.12 -3.18 10.85
C LEU A 134 -12.51 -4.66 10.98
N GLN A 135 -13.46 -4.99 11.86
CA GLN A 135 -13.98 -6.35 12.01
C GLN A 135 -14.54 -6.88 10.69
N ASN A 136 -15.36 -6.08 10.01
CA ASN A 136 -15.93 -6.46 8.72
C ASN A 136 -14.83 -6.66 7.64
N SER A 137 -13.80 -5.80 7.59
CA SER A 137 -12.68 -5.94 6.66
C SER A 137 -11.90 -7.23 6.90
N ILE A 138 -11.57 -7.52 8.16
CA ILE A 138 -10.84 -8.73 8.54
C ILE A 138 -11.65 -9.97 8.21
N GLN A 139 -12.95 -10.01 8.54
CA GLN A 139 -13.82 -11.15 8.21
C GLN A 139 -13.92 -11.35 6.69
N SER A 140 -14.00 -10.29 5.92
CA SER A 140 -14.01 -10.35 4.46
C SER A 140 -12.71 -10.94 3.91
N SER A 141 -11.56 -10.55 4.47
CA SER A 141 -10.24 -11.06 4.08
C SER A 141 -10.06 -12.53 4.42
N LEU A 142 -10.51 -12.96 5.60
CA LEU A 142 -10.52 -14.37 6.01
C LEU A 142 -11.43 -15.21 5.12
N ALA A 143 -12.67 -14.75 4.85
CA ALA A 143 -13.61 -15.43 3.97
C ALA A 143 -13.06 -15.56 2.54
N TYR A 144 -12.43 -14.51 2.01
CA TYR A 144 -11.78 -14.56 0.71
C TYR A 144 -10.61 -15.54 0.67
N ALA A 145 -9.74 -15.52 1.67
CA ALA A 145 -8.61 -16.44 1.78
C ALA A 145 -9.09 -17.90 1.89
N TYR A 146 -10.14 -18.17 2.67
CA TYR A 146 -10.76 -19.49 2.77
C TYR A 146 -11.35 -19.94 1.42
N LYS A 147 -12.12 -19.07 0.74
CA LYS A 147 -12.68 -19.35 -0.59
C LYS A 147 -11.59 -19.69 -1.62
N LYS A 148 -10.40 -19.09 -1.48
CA LYS A 148 -9.24 -19.34 -2.37
C LYS A 148 -8.41 -20.56 -1.94
N ASN A 149 -8.87 -21.33 -0.96
CA ASN A 149 -8.14 -22.46 -0.40
C ASN A 149 -6.71 -22.09 0.07
N ASN A 150 -6.53 -20.88 0.64
CA ASN A 150 -5.23 -20.47 1.15
C ASN A 150 -4.86 -21.37 2.35
N PRO A 151 -3.78 -22.17 2.28
CA PRO A 151 -3.44 -23.15 3.33
C PRO A 151 -3.16 -22.50 4.69
N LYS A 152 -2.71 -21.23 4.71
CA LYS A 152 -2.46 -20.47 5.93
C LYS A 152 -3.72 -20.17 6.74
N ILE A 153 -4.91 -20.28 6.13
CA ILE A 153 -6.20 -20.00 6.75
C ILE A 153 -7.06 -21.25 6.83
N THR A 154 -7.14 -22.04 5.73
CA THR A 154 -7.97 -23.24 5.69
C THR A 154 -7.57 -24.28 6.73
N HIS A 155 -6.28 -24.32 7.10
CA HIS A 155 -5.76 -25.20 8.14
C HIS A 155 -6.52 -25.04 9.48
N PHE A 156 -6.80 -23.79 9.88
CA PHE A 156 -7.47 -23.50 11.16
C PHE A 156 -8.95 -23.85 11.15
N TYR A 157 -9.64 -23.67 10.01
CA TYR A 157 -11.06 -23.98 9.90
C TYR A 157 -11.34 -25.47 9.67
N ASN A 158 -10.42 -26.19 9.02
CA ASN A 158 -10.64 -27.59 8.61
C ASN A 158 -10.11 -28.62 9.61
N ASN A 159 -9.30 -28.21 10.58
CA ASN A 159 -8.75 -29.13 11.58
C ASN A 159 -9.53 -29.05 12.91
N ILE A 160 -9.93 -30.22 13.42
CA ILE A 160 -10.58 -30.37 14.73
C ILE A 160 -9.57 -29.95 15.80
N GLY A 161 -9.95 -28.98 16.64
CA GLY A 161 -9.12 -28.50 17.77
C GLY A 161 -8.72 -27.01 17.67
N TYR A 162 -8.90 -26.38 16.54
CA TYR A 162 -8.78 -24.92 16.44
C TYR A 162 -10.17 -24.29 16.50
N SER A 163 -10.35 -23.36 17.43
CA SER A 163 -11.61 -22.63 17.58
C SER A 163 -11.66 -21.36 16.76
N ASP A 164 -10.50 -20.83 16.32
CA ASP A 164 -10.39 -19.56 15.60
C ASP A 164 -9.05 -19.43 14.87
N VAL A 165 -8.97 -18.50 13.93
CA VAL A 165 -7.71 -18.13 13.24
C VAL A 165 -6.91 -17.20 14.15
N PRO A 166 -5.64 -17.53 14.48
CA PRO A 166 -4.83 -16.65 15.31
C PRO A 166 -4.38 -15.37 14.59
N VAL A 167 -4.11 -14.32 15.35
CA VAL A 167 -3.70 -13.01 14.82
C VAL A 167 -2.50 -13.11 13.89
N TRP A 168 -1.50 -13.94 14.21
CA TRP A 168 -0.32 -14.09 13.37
C TRP A 168 -0.64 -14.70 11.99
N ALA A 169 -1.62 -15.60 11.88
CA ALA A 169 -2.06 -16.14 10.59
C ALA A 169 -2.84 -15.08 9.77
N LEU A 170 -3.60 -14.21 10.43
CA LEU A 170 -4.24 -13.06 9.79
C LEU A 170 -3.17 -12.13 9.15
N PHE A 171 -2.06 -11.85 9.84
CA PHE A 171 -0.98 -10.99 9.33
C PHE A 171 -0.33 -11.53 8.06
N GLU A 172 -0.33 -12.86 7.85
CA GLU A 172 0.18 -13.50 6.64
C GLU A 172 -0.65 -13.21 5.37
N ILE A 173 -1.92 -12.90 5.53
CA ILE A 173 -2.83 -12.59 4.40
C ILE A 173 -3.15 -11.10 4.27
N MET A 174 -2.79 -10.31 5.28
CA MET A 174 -3.11 -8.89 5.36
C MET A 174 -2.33 -8.07 4.32
N THR A 175 -3.03 -7.24 3.56
CA THR A 175 -2.41 -6.27 2.66
C THR A 175 -1.82 -5.08 3.44
N MET A 176 -0.97 -4.28 2.80
CA MET A 176 -0.49 -3.02 3.42
C MET A 176 -1.64 -2.03 3.72
N GLY A 177 -2.71 -2.06 2.93
CA GLY A 177 -3.90 -1.24 3.18
C GLY A 177 -4.63 -1.67 4.46
N ASP A 178 -4.81 -2.99 4.63
CA ASP A 178 -5.43 -3.56 5.83
C ASP A 178 -4.57 -3.29 7.08
N LEU A 179 -3.24 -3.42 6.94
CA LEU A 179 -2.30 -3.10 8.01
C LEU A 179 -2.41 -1.63 8.42
N GLY A 180 -2.39 -0.70 7.46
CA GLY A 180 -2.55 0.73 7.74
C GLY A 180 -3.87 1.04 8.45
N TYR A 181 -4.96 0.37 8.05
CA TYR A 181 -6.25 0.52 8.69
C TYR A 181 -6.26 -0.06 10.12
N LEU A 182 -5.71 -1.25 10.33
CA LEU A 182 -5.55 -1.82 11.67
C LEU A 182 -4.75 -0.88 12.57
N LEU A 183 -3.58 -0.41 12.12
CA LEU A 183 -2.73 0.51 12.89
C LEU A 183 -3.46 1.81 13.26
N SER A 184 -4.32 2.33 12.38
CA SER A 184 -5.14 3.53 12.67
C SER A 184 -6.20 3.29 13.75
N CYS A 185 -6.62 2.04 13.93
CA CYS A 185 -7.63 1.63 14.90
C CYS A 185 -7.06 1.20 16.26
N LEU A 186 -5.74 1.00 16.39
CA LEU A 186 -5.11 0.60 17.64
C LEU A 186 -5.24 1.67 18.74
N THR A 187 -5.17 1.25 19.99
CA THR A 187 -5.07 2.15 21.15
C THR A 187 -3.78 2.96 21.10
N TYR A 188 -3.75 4.07 21.83
CA TYR A 188 -2.56 4.93 21.89
C TYR A 188 -1.32 4.16 22.36
N ASP A 189 -1.45 3.35 23.41
CA ASP A 189 -0.33 2.63 24.03
C ASP A 189 0.33 1.64 23.06
N VAL A 190 -0.47 0.91 22.27
CA VAL A 190 0.04 -0.02 21.26
C VAL A 190 0.73 0.74 20.11
N ARG A 191 0.16 1.86 19.65
CA ARG A 191 0.82 2.70 18.65
C ARG A 191 2.11 3.32 19.16
N ASP A 192 2.16 3.69 20.43
CA ASP A 192 3.37 4.22 21.07
C ASP A 192 4.47 3.15 21.15
N ASP A 193 4.13 1.92 21.54
CA ASP A 193 5.07 0.79 21.55
C ASP A 193 5.61 0.51 20.14
N ILE A 194 4.74 0.42 19.12
CA ILE A 194 5.18 0.24 17.73
C ILE A 194 6.09 1.38 17.27
N SER A 195 5.73 2.62 17.56
CA SER A 195 6.51 3.80 17.17
C SER A 195 7.90 3.79 17.79
N LYS A 196 8.01 3.41 19.06
CA LYS A 196 9.30 3.28 19.77
C LYS A 196 10.15 2.17 19.19
N ARG A 197 9.58 1.00 18.92
CA ARG A 197 10.28 -0.15 18.30
C ARG A 197 10.78 0.16 16.87
N LEU A 198 10.08 1.02 16.15
CA LEU A 198 10.47 1.50 14.83
C LEU A 198 11.42 2.71 14.90
N PHE A 199 11.83 3.14 16.09
CA PHE A 199 12.68 4.33 16.31
C PHE A 199 12.12 5.61 15.67
N LEU A 200 10.80 5.74 15.59
CA LEU A 200 10.16 6.95 15.10
C LEU A 200 10.34 8.09 16.12
N ASN A 201 10.43 9.32 15.61
CA ASN A 201 10.54 10.49 16.49
C ASN A 201 9.22 10.76 17.21
N VAL A 202 9.09 10.19 18.40
CA VAL A 202 7.87 10.28 19.22
C VAL A 202 7.59 11.69 19.76
N SER A 203 8.58 12.59 19.76
CA SER A 203 8.39 13.98 20.21
C SER A 203 7.63 14.81 19.17
N CYS A 204 7.75 14.48 17.89
CA CYS A 204 7.00 15.14 16.79
C CYS A 204 5.64 14.48 16.51
N ASP A 205 5.39 13.27 17.02
CA ASP A 205 4.19 12.46 16.81
C ASP A 205 3.45 12.25 18.13
N THR A 206 2.90 13.32 18.69
CA THR A 206 2.27 13.30 20.01
C THR A 206 1.02 12.41 20.10
N ASP A 207 0.33 12.21 18.98
CA ASP A 207 -0.87 11.37 18.87
C ASP A 207 -0.60 9.96 18.31
N ARG A 208 0.66 9.65 18.02
CA ARG A 208 1.11 8.35 17.45
C ARG A 208 0.40 7.96 16.16
N GLN A 209 0.13 8.95 15.31
CA GLN A 209 -0.56 8.73 14.04
C GLN A 209 0.38 8.60 12.84
N LEU A 210 1.66 8.95 12.95
CA LEU A 210 2.60 8.91 11.82
C LEU A 210 2.78 7.49 11.28
N ILE A 211 2.74 6.46 12.13
CA ILE A 211 2.96 5.09 11.70
C ILE A 211 1.98 4.66 10.59
N TYR A 212 0.66 4.85 10.79
CA TYR A 212 -0.28 4.45 9.76
C TYR A 212 -0.25 5.36 8.52
N LYS A 213 0.09 6.65 8.68
CA LYS A 213 0.27 7.57 7.56
C LYS A 213 1.45 7.14 6.69
N TYR A 214 2.57 6.76 7.30
CA TYR A 214 3.73 6.19 6.57
C TYR A 214 3.37 4.90 5.86
N ILE A 215 2.59 4.00 6.48
CA ILE A 215 2.15 2.76 5.83
C ILE A 215 1.29 3.05 4.60
N TYR A 216 0.40 4.05 4.63
CA TYR A 216 -0.37 4.42 3.44
C TYR A 216 0.52 5.00 2.34
N THR A 217 1.48 5.87 2.68
CA THR A 217 2.45 6.40 1.71
C THR A 217 3.29 5.28 1.09
N LEU A 218 3.79 4.37 1.91
CA LEU A 218 4.56 3.21 1.45
C LEU A 218 3.70 2.25 0.58
N LYS A 219 2.43 2.07 0.93
CA LYS A 219 1.47 1.30 0.11
C LYS A 219 1.32 1.93 -1.28
N ASP A 220 1.19 3.25 -1.36
CA ASP A 220 1.02 3.93 -2.63
C ASP A 220 2.29 3.83 -3.50
N LEU A 221 3.47 4.00 -2.91
CA LEU A 221 4.75 3.78 -3.58
C LEU A 221 4.90 2.32 -4.04
N ARG A 222 4.61 1.35 -3.17
CA ARG A 222 4.66 -0.08 -3.51
C ARG A 222 3.71 -0.41 -4.67
N ASN A 223 2.51 0.14 -4.65
CA ASN A 223 1.54 -0.07 -5.73
C ASN A 223 2.00 0.60 -7.03
N ALA A 224 2.58 1.80 -6.98
CA ALA A 224 3.16 2.45 -8.15
C ALA A 224 4.28 1.59 -8.78
N ILE A 225 5.16 1.03 -7.96
CA ILE A 225 6.21 0.11 -8.42
C ILE A 225 5.59 -1.15 -9.04
N ALA A 226 4.64 -1.81 -8.36
CA ALA A 226 4.04 -3.07 -8.80
C ALA A 226 3.21 -2.93 -10.08
N HIS A 227 2.53 -1.81 -10.27
CA HIS A 227 1.69 -1.53 -11.43
C HIS A 227 2.39 -0.69 -12.52
N ASN A 228 3.71 -0.51 -12.40
CA ASN A 228 4.52 0.27 -13.33
C ASN A 228 4.00 1.69 -13.55
N ALA A 229 3.43 2.32 -12.53
CA ALA A 229 3.12 3.75 -12.53
C ALA A 229 4.41 4.57 -12.30
N VAL A 230 4.39 5.85 -12.63
CA VAL A 230 5.51 6.77 -12.38
C VAL A 230 5.74 6.92 -10.88
N VAL A 231 7.00 6.82 -10.41
CA VAL A 231 7.34 6.88 -8.97
C VAL A 231 8.14 8.12 -8.57
N PHE A 232 8.63 8.90 -9.52
CA PHE A 232 9.26 10.19 -9.22
C PHE A 232 8.23 11.31 -9.41
N ASP A 233 8.12 12.18 -8.44
CA ASP A 233 7.34 13.43 -8.49
C ASP A 233 8.08 14.55 -7.75
#